data_f987faf167dac517e201a1bb51b31651
#
_entry.id   f987faf167dac517e201a1bb51b31651
#
_cell.length_a   1.000
_cell.length_b   1.000
_cell.length_c   1.000
_cell.angle_alpha   90.00
_cell.angle_beta   90.00
_cell.angle_gamma   90.00
#
_symmetry.space_group_name_H-M   'P 1'
#
loop_
_entity.id
_entity.type
_entity.pdbx_description
1 polymer ?
#
loop_
_entity_poly.entity_id
_entity_poly.type
_entity_poly.pdbx_seq_one_letter_code
_entity_poly.pdbx_strand_id
1 'polypeptide(L)'
;ESGIETFTDSEDGLWANYNIEDVCTPQAFQRNPDLVYEFYNKRRQELNSGIKPNKAHKLLVELEKALEINIITQNIDNLHEISGSSSIIHMHGELNKVRCIMDESHIFEWYENLEETHKCPHCGAQMRPHVCFYGEMPYQMDEIHNLAMECSLFVSIGTSGGTYPAAGFVSVSYTHLRAHETG
;
A
#
# COMPACT_ATOMS: atom_id res chain seq x y z
N GLU A 1 -13.53 7.81 -4.17
CA GLU A 1 -14.81 7.21 -4.61
C GLU A 1 -15.27 6.04 -3.72
N SER A 2 -14.36 5.38 -3.00
CA SER A 2 -14.71 4.31 -2.02
C SER A 2 -15.00 4.85 -0.62
N GLY A 3 -14.88 6.16 -0.40
CA GLY A 3 -15.12 6.81 0.90
C GLY A 3 -13.93 6.80 1.85
N ILE A 4 -12.75 6.33 1.41
CA ILE A 4 -11.51 6.50 2.16
C ILE A 4 -10.95 7.89 1.82
N GLU A 5 -10.63 8.67 2.85
CA GLU A 5 -9.99 9.97 2.67
C GLU A 5 -8.62 9.83 2.00
N THR A 6 -8.34 10.71 1.03
CA THR A 6 -7.06 10.71 0.34
C THR A 6 -5.94 11.20 1.25
N PHE A 7 -4.71 10.78 0.94
CA PHE A 7 -3.52 11.12 1.72
C PHE A 7 -3.20 12.63 1.69
N THR A 8 -3.65 13.36 0.66
CA THR A 8 -3.22 14.73 0.37
C THR A 8 -4.32 15.80 0.46
N ASP A 9 -5.61 15.45 0.53
CA ASP A 9 -6.68 16.40 0.20
C ASP A 9 -7.56 16.86 1.37
N SER A 10 -7.23 16.60 2.63
CA SER A 10 -8.14 16.98 3.71
C SER A 10 -7.62 18.14 4.55
N GLU A 11 -8.07 19.36 4.24
CA GLU A 11 -8.03 20.47 5.19
C GLU A 11 -8.95 20.21 6.41
N ASP A 12 -9.90 19.28 6.32
CA ASP A 12 -10.91 18.96 7.34
C ASP A 12 -10.93 17.49 7.79
N GLY A 13 -10.05 16.60 7.31
CA GLY A 13 -10.06 15.18 7.61
C GLY A 13 -9.18 14.76 8.79
N LEU A 14 -9.11 13.46 9.06
CA LEU A 14 -8.21 12.83 10.05
C LEU A 14 -6.74 13.27 9.91
N TRP A 15 -6.33 13.67 8.71
CA TRP A 15 -4.99 14.20 8.41
C TRP A 15 -4.75 15.61 8.89
N ALA A 16 -5.80 16.43 9.04
CA ALA A 16 -5.67 17.83 9.50
C ALA A 16 -5.05 17.96 10.90
N ASN A 17 -5.10 16.88 11.68
CA ASN A 17 -4.58 16.85 13.05
C ASN A 17 -3.20 16.20 13.18
N TYR A 18 -2.61 15.66 12.09
CA TYR A 18 -1.31 14.97 12.15
C TYR A 18 -0.38 15.51 11.07
N ASN A 19 0.83 15.88 11.46
CA ASN A 19 1.90 16.11 10.49
C ASN A 19 2.42 14.74 9.99
N ILE A 20 2.56 14.57 8.69
CA ILE A 20 3.09 13.36 8.05
C ILE A 20 4.43 12.96 8.68
N GLU A 21 5.31 13.92 8.96
CA GLU A 21 6.60 13.70 9.58
C GLU A 21 6.51 13.13 11.01
N ASP A 22 5.36 13.25 11.67
CA ASP A 22 5.15 12.77 13.03
C ASP A 22 4.51 11.38 13.10
N VAL A 23 3.98 10.85 11.99
CA VAL A 23 3.26 9.57 11.99
C VAL A 23 3.68 8.59 10.89
N CYS A 24 4.34 9.06 9.83
CA CYS A 24 4.64 8.25 8.64
C CYS A 24 6.15 8.14 8.33
N THR A 25 7.01 8.23 9.32
CA THR A 25 8.47 8.07 9.16
C THR A 25 9.04 7.08 10.18
N PRO A 26 10.15 6.39 9.88
CA PRO A 26 10.84 5.55 10.87
C PRO A 26 11.26 6.34 12.11
N GLN A 27 11.67 7.60 11.94
CA GLN A 27 12.05 8.49 13.03
C GLN A 27 10.86 8.84 13.93
N ALA A 28 9.69 9.06 13.36
CA ALA A 28 8.46 9.27 14.11
C ALA A 28 8.12 8.06 14.97
N PHE A 29 8.21 6.87 14.41
CA PHE A 29 7.96 5.63 15.14
C PHE A 29 8.95 5.41 16.29
N GLN A 30 10.23 5.73 16.10
CA GLN A 30 11.24 5.65 17.17
C GLN A 30 11.00 6.70 18.27
N ARG A 31 10.57 7.91 17.90
CA ARG A 31 10.35 9.02 18.82
C ARG A 31 9.09 8.88 19.64
N ASN A 32 7.99 8.47 19.01
CA ASN A 32 6.68 8.36 19.64
C ASN A 32 5.84 7.24 18.97
N PRO A 33 6.10 5.97 19.32
CA PRO A 33 5.37 4.85 18.74
C PRO A 33 3.86 4.90 19.03
N ASP A 34 3.44 5.42 20.19
CA ASP A 34 2.03 5.49 20.57
C ASP A 34 1.24 6.39 19.62
N LEU A 35 1.80 7.52 19.21
CA LEU A 35 1.17 8.42 18.24
C LEU A 35 1.01 7.73 16.87
N VAL A 36 2.02 6.98 16.45
CA VAL A 36 1.97 6.21 15.20
C VAL A 36 0.93 5.10 15.30
N TYR A 37 0.87 4.38 16.42
CA TYR A 37 -0.17 3.36 16.64
C TYR A 37 -1.57 3.98 16.60
N GLU A 38 -1.80 5.08 17.32
CA GLU A 38 -3.09 5.78 17.32
C GLU A 38 -3.52 6.14 15.90
N PHE A 39 -2.62 6.73 15.12
CA PHE A 39 -2.87 7.12 13.74
C PHE A 39 -3.28 5.94 12.84
N TYR A 40 -2.50 4.85 12.84
CA TYR A 40 -2.82 3.68 12.00
C TYR A 40 -3.98 2.85 12.53
N ASN A 41 -4.22 2.83 13.85
CA ASN A 41 -5.38 2.18 14.44
C ASN A 41 -6.69 2.83 14.02
N LYS A 42 -6.77 4.16 14.04
CA LYS A 42 -7.94 4.91 13.54
C LYS A 42 -8.25 4.55 12.10
N ARG A 43 -7.24 4.51 11.24
CA ARG A 43 -7.40 4.13 9.82
C ARG A 43 -7.84 2.70 9.64
N ARG A 44 -7.30 1.78 10.44
CA ARG A 44 -7.71 0.37 10.41
C ARG A 44 -9.17 0.21 10.84
N GLN A 45 -9.58 0.91 11.87
CA GLN A 45 -10.98 0.93 12.31
C GLN A 45 -11.90 1.49 11.21
N GLU A 46 -11.51 2.58 10.58
CA GLU A 46 -12.24 3.20 9.47
C GLU A 46 -12.36 2.23 8.28
N LEU A 47 -11.25 1.65 7.82
CA LEU A 47 -11.24 0.65 6.75
C LEU A 47 -12.19 -0.51 7.06
N ASN A 48 -12.16 -1.02 8.29
CA ASN A 48 -12.96 -2.16 8.73
C ASN A 48 -14.40 -1.79 9.13
N SER A 49 -14.80 -0.50 9.04
CA SER A 49 -16.16 -0.04 9.35
C SER A 49 -17.20 -0.33 8.26
N GLY A 50 -16.80 -1.02 7.18
CA GLY A 50 -17.71 -1.44 6.12
C GLY A 50 -17.53 -0.67 4.81
N ILE A 51 -16.38 -0.06 4.60
CA ILE A 51 -15.97 0.52 3.31
C ILE A 51 -16.03 -0.57 2.23
N LYS A 52 -16.56 -0.20 1.05
CA LYS A 52 -16.78 -1.14 -0.04
C LYS A 52 -15.98 -0.77 -1.28
N PRO A 53 -15.55 -1.78 -2.05
CA PRO A 53 -14.94 -1.56 -3.35
C PRO A 53 -15.85 -0.75 -4.28
N ASN A 54 -15.24 0.17 -5.01
CA ASN A 54 -15.93 0.96 -6.02
C ASN A 54 -16.02 0.21 -7.37
N LYS A 55 -16.55 0.89 -8.37
CA LYS A 55 -16.74 0.31 -9.71
C LYS A 55 -15.42 -0.07 -10.39
N ALA A 56 -14.34 0.69 -10.18
CA ALA A 56 -13.04 0.40 -10.79
C ALA A 56 -12.48 -0.94 -10.29
N HIS A 57 -12.52 -1.19 -8.97
CA HIS A 57 -12.09 -2.47 -8.39
C HIS A 57 -12.84 -3.65 -9.02
N LYS A 58 -14.18 -3.53 -9.14
CA LYS A 58 -15.02 -4.60 -9.71
C LYS A 58 -14.77 -4.82 -11.21
N LEU A 59 -14.50 -3.76 -11.97
CA LEU A 59 -14.18 -3.86 -13.39
C LEU A 59 -12.86 -4.57 -13.64
N LEU A 60 -11.85 -4.38 -12.77
CA LEU A 60 -10.59 -5.12 -12.88
C LEU A 60 -10.80 -6.62 -12.74
N VAL A 61 -11.63 -7.06 -11.79
CA VAL A 61 -11.99 -8.48 -11.64
C VAL A 61 -12.72 -9.02 -12.87
N GLU A 62 -13.60 -8.24 -13.48
CA GLU A 62 -14.26 -8.66 -14.72
C GLU A 62 -13.27 -8.80 -15.88
N LEU A 63 -12.27 -7.92 -15.97
CA LEU A 63 -11.24 -7.99 -17.00
C LEU A 63 -10.31 -9.20 -16.81
N GLU A 64 -10.06 -9.65 -15.58
CA GLU A 64 -9.26 -10.85 -15.28
C GLU A 64 -9.84 -12.13 -15.91
N LYS A 65 -11.14 -12.14 -16.29
CA LYS A 65 -11.74 -13.28 -17.01
C LYS A 65 -11.19 -13.47 -18.43
N ALA A 66 -10.61 -12.44 -19.01
CA ALA A 66 -10.12 -12.44 -20.39
C ALA A 66 -8.64 -12.05 -20.52
N LEU A 67 -8.07 -11.44 -19.51
CA LEU A 67 -6.71 -10.89 -19.52
C LEU A 67 -5.96 -11.33 -18.26
N GLU A 68 -4.67 -11.53 -18.38
CA GLU A 68 -3.77 -11.62 -17.22
C GLU A 68 -3.51 -10.20 -16.69
N ILE A 69 -3.97 -9.93 -15.46
CA ILE A 69 -3.86 -8.60 -14.84
C ILE A 69 -3.04 -8.71 -13.55
N ASN A 70 -1.99 -7.92 -13.47
CA ASN A 70 -1.21 -7.73 -12.27
C ASN A 70 -1.46 -6.31 -11.73
N ILE A 71 -2.02 -6.21 -10.54
CA ILE A 71 -2.34 -4.94 -9.89
C ILE A 71 -1.18 -4.56 -8.97
N ILE A 72 -0.58 -3.40 -9.22
CA ILE A 72 0.43 -2.82 -8.33
C ILE A 72 -0.21 -1.60 -7.69
N THR A 73 -0.56 -1.72 -6.41
CA THR A 73 -1.24 -0.64 -5.70
C THR A 73 -0.31 0.11 -4.75
N GLN A 74 -0.46 1.43 -4.72
CA GLN A 74 0.14 2.31 -3.72
C GLN A 74 -0.74 2.45 -2.46
N ASN A 75 -2.00 1.98 -2.56
CA ASN A 75 -2.93 2.02 -1.45
C ASN A 75 -2.63 0.89 -0.45
N ILE A 76 -2.95 1.15 0.81
CA ILE A 76 -2.74 0.21 1.91
C ILE A 76 -4.03 -0.47 2.37
N ASP A 77 -5.15 -0.20 1.70
CA ASP A 77 -6.44 -0.88 1.92
C ASP A 77 -6.47 -2.25 1.21
N ASN A 78 -7.50 -3.05 1.50
CA ASN A 78 -7.72 -4.37 0.94
C ASN A 78 -8.92 -4.42 -0.02
N LEU A 79 -9.24 -3.33 -0.70
CA LEU A 79 -10.44 -3.25 -1.55
C LEU A 79 -10.31 -4.07 -2.84
N HIS A 80 -9.12 -4.31 -3.33
CA HIS A 80 -8.86 -5.22 -4.46
C HIS A 80 -9.16 -6.67 -4.07
N GLU A 81 -8.69 -7.11 -2.90
CA GLU A 81 -8.96 -8.44 -2.34
C GLU A 81 -10.47 -8.64 -2.11
N ILE A 82 -11.13 -7.67 -1.47
CA ILE A 82 -12.57 -7.70 -1.24
C ILE A 82 -13.36 -7.78 -2.56
N SER A 83 -12.83 -7.18 -3.63
CA SER A 83 -13.43 -7.28 -4.98
C SER A 83 -13.23 -8.66 -5.61
N GLY A 84 -12.21 -9.41 -5.20
CA GLY A 84 -11.85 -10.70 -5.73
C GLY A 84 -10.74 -10.69 -6.78
N SER A 85 -9.94 -9.61 -6.87
CA SER A 85 -8.74 -9.58 -7.73
C SER A 85 -7.73 -10.64 -7.29
N SER A 86 -7.08 -11.29 -8.27
CA SER A 86 -6.26 -12.48 -8.04
C SER A 86 -4.76 -12.21 -7.90
N SER A 87 -4.25 -11.15 -8.51
CA SER A 87 -2.83 -10.79 -8.48
C SER A 87 -2.66 -9.33 -8.06
N ILE A 88 -2.22 -9.13 -6.82
CA ILE A 88 -2.11 -7.81 -6.20
C ILE A 88 -0.77 -7.68 -5.50
N ILE A 89 -0.04 -6.62 -5.79
CA ILE A 89 1.18 -6.23 -5.08
C ILE A 89 0.91 -4.91 -4.35
N HIS A 90 0.97 -4.95 -3.02
CA HIS A 90 0.89 -3.79 -2.15
C HIS A 90 2.26 -3.15 -1.94
N MET A 91 2.70 -2.32 -2.88
CA MET A 91 4.05 -1.75 -2.82
C MET A 91 4.29 -0.85 -1.60
N HIS A 92 3.24 -0.31 -1.00
CA HIS A 92 3.33 0.48 0.25
C HIS A 92 2.84 -0.29 1.49
N GLY A 93 2.63 -1.60 1.38
CA GLY A 93 2.18 -2.45 2.47
C GLY A 93 0.66 -2.44 2.66
N GLU A 94 0.22 -2.95 3.79
CA GLU A 94 -1.20 -3.23 4.06
C GLU A 94 -1.58 -2.82 5.49
N LEU A 95 -2.67 -2.09 5.60
CA LEU A 95 -3.16 -1.54 6.87
C LEU A 95 -3.60 -2.63 7.86
N ASN A 96 -4.16 -3.73 7.33
CA ASN A 96 -4.60 -4.89 8.12
C ASN A 96 -3.47 -5.91 8.36
N LYS A 97 -2.21 -5.46 8.27
CA LYS A 97 -1.04 -6.26 8.65
C LYS A 97 -0.12 -5.48 9.59
N VAL A 98 0.61 -6.22 10.40
CA VAL A 98 1.69 -5.71 11.25
C VAL A 98 2.96 -6.51 10.99
N ARG A 99 4.11 -5.91 11.24
CA ARG A 99 5.42 -6.58 11.11
C ARG A 99 6.31 -6.37 12.31
N CYS A 100 7.22 -7.30 12.53
CA CYS A 100 8.27 -7.17 13.51
C CYS A 100 9.28 -6.08 13.08
N ILE A 101 9.80 -5.32 14.06
CA ILE A 101 10.84 -4.32 13.78
C ILE A 101 12.23 -4.93 13.59
N MET A 102 12.44 -6.16 14.07
CA MET A 102 13.74 -6.85 14.03
C MET A 102 13.88 -7.82 12.85
N ASP A 103 12.75 -8.33 12.35
CA ASP A 103 12.71 -9.24 11.21
C ASP A 103 11.50 -8.92 10.35
N GLU A 104 11.74 -8.36 9.20
CA GLU A 104 10.69 -7.91 8.27
C GLU A 104 9.89 -9.06 7.66
N SER A 105 10.38 -10.29 7.73
CA SER A 105 9.65 -11.48 7.28
C SER A 105 8.55 -11.93 8.25
N HIS A 106 8.62 -11.47 9.49
CA HIS A 106 7.60 -11.74 10.51
C HIS A 106 6.42 -10.77 10.35
N ILE A 107 5.52 -11.11 9.45
CA ILE A 107 4.30 -10.34 9.11
C ILE A 107 3.09 -11.12 9.59
N PHE A 108 2.09 -10.41 10.17
CA PHE A 108 0.87 -11.01 10.73
C PHE A 108 -0.35 -10.22 10.30
N GLU A 109 -1.46 -10.91 10.03
CA GLU A 109 -2.77 -10.29 9.89
C GLU A 109 -3.18 -9.63 11.21
N TRP A 110 -3.74 -8.42 11.12
CA TRP A 110 -4.05 -7.63 12.29
C TRP A 110 -5.24 -6.71 12.05
N TYR A 111 -6.34 -6.96 12.74
CA TYR A 111 -7.59 -6.22 12.55
C TYR A 111 -7.96 -5.37 13.77
N GLU A 112 -7.25 -5.53 14.88
CA GLU A 112 -7.47 -4.84 16.14
C GLU A 112 -6.53 -3.63 16.28
N ASN A 113 -6.63 -2.93 17.41
CA ASN A 113 -5.66 -1.89 17.74
C ASN A 113 -4.30 -2.50 18.02
N LEU A 114 -3.27 -1.94 17.44
CA LEU A 114 -1.89 -2.28 17.75
C LEU A 114 -1.41 -1.36 18.87
N GLU A 115 -0.76 -1.93 19.88
CA GLU A 115 -0.22 -1.23 21.05
C GLU A 115 1.20 -1.70 21.32
N GLU A 116 1.97 -0.94 22.08
CA GLU A 116 3.35 -1.30 22.45
C GLU A 116 3.46 -2.63 23.19
N THR A 117 2.41 -3.04 23.90
CA THR A 117 2.31 -4.32 24.61
C THR A 117 2.30 -5.53 23.69
N HIS A 118 1.87 -5.35 22.42
CA HIS A 118 1.87 -6.42 21.43
C HIS A 118 3.28 -6.66 20.89
N LYS A 119 3.78 -7.86 21.15
CA LYS A 119 5.15 -8.25 20.77
C LYS A 119 5.14 -9.32 19.69
N CYS A 120 6.19 -9.35 18.90
CA CYS A 120 6.39 -10.38 17.88
C CYS A 120 6.39 -11.78 18.54
N PRO A 121 5.51 -12.70 18.12
CA PRO A 121 5.43 -14.03 18.72
C PRO A 121 6.67 -14.89 18.47
N HIS A 122 7.50 -14.55 17.50
CA HIS A 122 8.72 -15.30 17.18
C HIS A 122 9.95 -14.83 17.97
N CYS A 123 10.08 -13.53 18.22
CA CYS A 123 11.31 -13.00 18.83
C CYS A 123 11.08 -12.03 20.00
N GLY A 124 9.81 -11.73 20.35
CA GLY A 124 9.47 -10.83 21.45
C GLY A 124 9.74 -9.33 21.18
N ALA A 125 10.21 -8.98 19.99
CA ALA A 125 10.46 -7.58 19.63
C ALA A 125 9.15 -6.81 19.43
N GLN A 126 9.25 -5.49 19.43
CA GLN A 126 8.14 -4.59 19.12
C GLN A 126 7.61 -4.83 17.69
N MET A 127 6.33 -4.62 17.49
CA MET A 127 5.70 -4.66 16.18
C MET A 127 5.29 -3.27 15.73
N ARG A 128 5.20 -3.08 14.42
CA ARG A 128 4.73 -1.85 13.81
C ARG A 128 3.71 -2.15 12.71
N PRO A 129 2.89 -1.17 12.26
CA PRO A 129 2.08 -1.33 11.06
C PRO A 129 2.94 -1.78 9.87
N HIS A 130 2.45 -2.74 9.08
CA HIS A 130 3.11 -3.20 7.86
C HIS A 130 2.84 -2.22 6.71
N VAL A 131 3.34 -1.00 6.87
CA VAL A 131 3.21 0.09 5.91
C VAL A 131 4.60 0.64 5.61
N CYS A 132 4.87 0.92 4.34
CA CYS A 132 6.09 1.59 3.90
C CYS A 132 6.05 3.05 4.35
N PHE A 133 6.93 3.42 5.27
CA PHE A 133 7.06 4.81 5.73
C PHE A 133 7.86 5.65 4.74
N TYR A 134 7.73 6.96 4.81
CA TYR A 134 8.57 7.86 4.02
C TYR A 134 10.04 7.63 4.31
N GLY A 135 10.82 7.50 3.22
CA GLY A 135 12.25 7.19 3.28
C GLY A 135 12.58 5.69 3.31
N GLU A 136 11.57 4.81 3.44
CA GLU A 136 11.77 3.37 3.27
C GLU A 136 11.63 2.97 1.80
N MET A 137 12.24 1.85 1.43
CA MET A 137 12.07 1.25 0.11
C MET A 137 10.70 0.56 0.03
N PRO A 138 9.89 0.82 -0.99
CA PRO A 138 8.65 0.08 -1.20
C PRO A 138 8.88 -1.43 -1.35
N TYR A 139 7.86 -2.21 -1.02
CA TYR A 139 7.94 -3.67 -1.05
C TYR A 139 7.93 -4.22 -2.48
N GLN A 140 8.52 -5.39 -2.66
CA GLN A 140 8.46 -6.20 -3.90
C GLN A 140 8.96 -5.45 -5.15
N MET A 141 9.90 -4.52 -5.03
CA MET A 141 10.38 -3.69 -6.13
C MET A 141 10.96 -4.49 -7.30
N ASP A 142 11.66 -5.60 -7.04
CA ASP A 142 12.23 -6.46 -8.09
C ASP A 142 11.12 -7.15 -8.89
N GLU A 143 10.08 -7.65 -8.22
CA GLU A 143 8.92 -8.26 -8.86
C GLU A 143 8.15 -7.23 -9.70
N ILE A 144 7.90 -6.05 -9.14
CA ILE A 144 7.24 -4.94 -9.85
C ILE A 144 8.03 -4.55 -11.10
N HIS A 145 9.37 -4.46 -10.99
CA HIS A 145 10.22 -4.14 -12.13
C HIS A 145 10.11 -5.19 -13.24
N ASN A 146 10.15 -6.48 -12.88
CA ASN A 146 9.99 -7.57 -13.84
C ASN A 146 8.63 -7.52 -14.54
N LEU A 147 7.54 -7.35 -13.79
CA LEU A 147 6.19 -7.20 -14.36
C LEU A 147 6.09 -5.99 -15.30
N ALA A 148 6.70 -4.86 -14.95
CA ALA A 148 6.72 -3.67 -15.81
C ALA A 148 7.51 -3.88 -17.10
N MET A 149 8.55 -4.71 -17.08
CA MET A 149 9.34 -5.08 -18.27
C MET A 149 8.65 -6.10 -19.17
N GLU A 150 7.81 -6.95 -18.63
CA GLU A 150 7.15 -8.05 -19.33
C GLU A 150 5.74 -7.72 -19.81
N CYS A 151 5.12 -6.63 -19.28
CA CYS A 151 3.73 -6.29 -19.61
C CYS A 151 3.57 -5.86 -21.06
N SER A 152 2.48 -6.32 -21.70
CA SER A 152 2.06 -5.88 -23.03
C SER A 152 1.30 -4.54 -23.00
N LEU A 153 0.75 -4.18 -21.85
CA LEU A 153 0.00 -2.94 -21.61
C LEU A 153 0.22 -2.48 -20.18
N PHE A 154 0.61 -1.24 -20.00
CA PHE A 154 0.70 -0.59 -18.70
C PHE A 154 -0.39 0.48 -18.57
N VAL A 155 -1.17 0.41 -17.50
CA VAL A 155 -2.26 1.37 -17.23
C VAL A 155 -2.04 2.02 -15.86
N SER A 156 -2.04 3.33 -15.81
CA SER A 156 -1.92 4.11 -14.57
C SER A 156 -3.26 4.72 -14.20
N ILE A 157 -3.76 4.45 -13.01
CA ILE A 157 -5.10 4.88 -12.55
C ILE A 157 -4.99 5.55 -11.18
N GLY A 158 -5.55 6.75 -11.03
CA GLY A 158 -5.69 7.41 -9.73
C GLY A 158 -4.39 7.82 -9.05
N THR A 159 -3.30 7.92 -9.79
CA THR A 159 -2.00 8.40 -9.27
C THR A 159 -1.56 9.66 -9.99
N SER A 160 -0.95 10.59 -9.24
CA SER A 160 -0.38 11.81 -9.82
C SER A 160 0.89 11.55 -10.65
N GLY A 161 1.48 10.35 -10.53
CA GLY A 161 2.77 10.03 -11.15
C GLY A 161 3.96 10.81 -10.57
N GLY A 162 3.76 11.49 -9.44
CA GLY A 162 4.81 12.31 -8.81
C GLY A 162 5.63 11.59 -7.75
N THR A 163 5.16 10.46 -7.24
CA THR A 163 5.80 9.74 -6.13
C THR A 163 6.77 8.69 -6.67
N TYR A 164 8.06 8.87 -6.42
CA TYR A 164 9.07 7.87 -6.71
C TYR A 164 9.08 6.76 -5.64
N PRO A 165 9.38 5.49 -6.03
CA PRO A 165 9.78 5.00 -7.36
C PRO A 165 8.63 4.70 -8.32
N ALA A 166 7.37 4.73 -7.88
CA ALA A 166 6.20 4.41 -8.71
C ALA A 166 6.13 5.26 -10.00
N ALA A 167 6.49 6.54 -9.93
CA ALA A 167 6.56 7.44 -11.08
C ALA A 167 7.52 6.95 -12.19
N GLY A 168 8.51 6.14 -11.84
CA GLY A 168 9.48 5.57 -12.78
C GLY A 168 8.95 4.43 -13.65
N PHE A 169 7.92 3.72 -13.19
CA PHE A 169 7.41 2.53 -13.89
C PHE A 169 6.82 2.84 -15.27
N VAL A 170 6.20 4.01 -15.41
CA VAL A 170 5.71 4.49 -16.72
C VAL A 170 6.85 4.59 -17.73
N SER A 171 8.02 5.05 -17.31
CA SER A 171 9.19 5.16 -18.19
C SER A 171 9.74 3.79 -18.56
N VAL A 172 9.78 2.85 -17.62
CA VAL A 172 10.26 1.48 -17.85
C VAL A 172 9.37 0.76 -18.85
N SER A 173 8.06 0.73 -18.63
CA SER A 173 7.11 0.09 -19.53
C SER A 173 7.08 0.74 -20.92
N TYR A 174 7.18 2.08 -20.99
CA TYR A 174 7.19 2.81 -22.27
C TYR A 174 8.43 2.51 -23.13
N THR A 175 9.60 2.36 -22.52
CA THR A 175 10.83 1.99 -23.26
C THR A 175 10.76 0.58 -23.81
N HIS A 176 10.17 -0.35 -23.06
CA HIS A 176 9.99 -1.73 -23.48
C HIS A 176 8.95 -1.85 -24.62
N LEU A 177 7.78 -1.24 -24.47
CA LEU A 177 6.71 -1.28 -25.48
C LEU A 177 7.14 -0.65 -26.81
N ARG A 178 7.93 0.42 -26.81
CA ARG A 178 8.51 1.01 -28.04
C ARG A 178 9.53 0.10 -28.74
N ALA A 179 10.26 -0.72 -28.00
CA ALA A 179 11.21 -1.63 -28.61
C ALA A 179 10.53 -2.73 -29.46
N HIS A 180 9.25 -3.01 -29.21
CA HIS A 180 8.46 -3.97 -29.99
C HIS A 180 7.76 -3.35 -31.22
N GLU A 181 7.64 -2.02 -31.31
CA GLU A 181 7.02 -1.34 -32.44
C GLU A 181 7.98 -1.13 -33.64
N THR A 182 9.27 -1.43 -33.49
CA THR A 182 10.31 -1.24 -34.52
C THR A 182 10.78 -2.51 -35.20
N GLY A 183 10.00 -3.60 -35.09
CA GLY A 183 10.28 -4.87 -35.75
C GLY A 183 9.43 -5.12 -37.00
#